data_2240cffaa3e3d57549a32c75754c3725
#
_entry.id   2240cffaa3e3d57549a32c75754c3725
#
_cell.length_a   1.000
_cell.length_b   1.000
_cell.length_c   1.000
_cell.angle_alpha   90.00
_cell.angle_beta   90.00
_cell.angle_gamma   90.00
#
_symmetry.space_group_name_H-M   'P 1'
#
loop_
_entity.id
_entity.type
_entity.pdbx_description
1 polymer ?
#
loop_
_entity_poly.entity_id
_entity_poly.type
_entity_poly.pdbx_seq_one_letter_code
_entity_poly.pdbx_strand_id
1 'polypeptide(L)'
;ESDGVITMNNSFSESYKAAGVDVTAGYKSVELMKKHVARTKIDGVISGIGGFGGLFAPDFKDMEEPVLVSGTDGVGTKIKLAFLLDKHDTIGIDAVAMCVNDVICCGAKPLFFLDYIAIGKNYPEKVAEIVSGIAEGCVQSSCALIGGETAEHPGLMPVDEYDVAGFSVGIADKPKMIDGSKLCEGDVL
;
A
#
# COMPACT_ATOMS: atom_id res chain seq x y z
N GLU A 1 30.83 1.75 -21.64
CA GLU A 1 30.19 1.55 -20.31
C GLU A 1 28.84 0.92 -20.56
N SER A 2 28.78 -0.39 -20.31
CA SER A 2 27.61 -1.21 -20.61
C SER A 2 26.63 -1.10 -19.45
N ASP A 3 25.49 -0.49 -19.71
CA ASP A 3 24.32 -0.58 -18.83
C ASP A 3 23.95 -2.06 -18.66
N GLY A 4 24.29 -2.60 -17.49
CA GLY A 4 23.91 -3.95 -17.09
C GLY A 4 22.40 -4.02 -16.85
N VAL A 5 21.65 -4.25 -17.92
CA VAL A 5 20.25 -4.67 -17.82
C VAL A 5 20.25 -6.06 -17.19
N ILE A 6 19.96 -6.13 -15.89
CA ILE A 6 19.64 -7.40 -15.23
C ILE A 6 18.30 -7.86 -15.83
N THR A 7 18.36 -8.69 -16.85
CA THR A 7 17.22 -9.47 -17.31
C THR A 7 16.86 -10.43 -16.19
N MET A 8 15.84 -10.13 -15.42
CA MET A 8 15.23 -11.10 -14.52
C MET A 8 14.70 -12.25 -15.37
N ASN A 9 15.33 -13.41 -15.29
CA ASN A 9 14.77 -14.64 -15.82
C ASN A 9 13.50 -14.94 -15.01
N ASN A 10 12.33 -14.72 -15.62
CA ASN A 10 11.06 -15.07 -15.01
C ASN A 10 11.07 -16.57 -14.73
N SER A 11 11.03 -16.96 -13.45
CA SER A 11 10.89 -18.36 -13.09
C SER A 11 9.48 -18.81 -13.43
N PHE A 12 9.40 -19.92 -14.14
CA PHE A 12 8.13 -20.62 -14.43
C PHE A 12 8.14 -21.95 -13.67
N SER A 13 7.08 -22.22 -12.92
CA SER A 13 6.93 -23.50 -12.22
C SER A 13 5.55 -24.10 -12.52
N GLU A 14 5.54 -25.23 -13.21
CA GLU A 14 4.31 -25.98 -13.49
C GLU A 14 3.63 -26.46 -12.21
N SER A 15 4.40 -26.77 -11.17
CA SER A 15 3.87 -27.19 -9.87
C SER A 15 3.09 -26.07 -9.16
N TYR A 16 3.57 -24.82 -9.24
CA TYR A 16 2.83 -23.67 -8.71
C TYR A 16 1.53 -23.42 -9.48
N LYS A 17 1.59 -23.50 -10.81
CA LYS A 17 0.41 -23.37 -11.66
C LYS A 17 -0.63 -24.46 -11.40
N ALA A 18 -0.19 -25.69 -11.20
CA ALA A 18 -1.06 -26.82 -10.82
C ALA A 18 -1.68 -26.62 -9.42
N ALA A 19 -1.00 -25.93 -8.52
CA ALA A 19 -1.50 -25.55 -7.20
C ALA A 19 -2.41 -24.29 -7.23
N GLY A 20 -2.62 -23.67 -8.39
CA GLY A 20 -3.50 -22.50 -8.55
C GLY A 20 -2.80 -21.14 -8.44
N VAL A 21 -1.46 -21.11 -8.41
CA VAL A 21 -0.66 -19.87 -8.34
C VAL A 21 0.02 -19.61 -9.69
N ASP A 22 -0.32 -18.50 -10.33
CA ASP A 22 0.26 -18.11 -11.62
C ASP A 22 1.38 -17.07 -11.46
N VAL A 23 2.62 -17.53 -11.39
CA VAL A 23 3.82 -16.68 -11.25
C VAL A 23 3.94 -15.69 -12.42
N THR A 24 3.52 -16.07 -13.64
CA THR A 24 3.57 -15.21 -14.83
C THR A 24 2.57 -14.05 -14.68
N ALA A 25 1.37 -14.34 -14.18
CA ALA A 25 0.38 -13.29 -13.86
C ALA A 25 0.91 -12.34 -12.79
N GLY A 26 1.63 -12.85 -11.77
CA GLY A 26 2.30 -12.04 -10.77
C GLY A 26 3.28 -11.03 -11.37
N TYR A 27 4.18 -11.47 -12.26
CA TYR A 27 5.12 -10.56 -12.93
C TYR A 27 4.39 -9.50 -13.79
N LYS A 28 3.33 -9.90 -14.49
CA LYS A 28 2.52 -8.96 -15.28
C LYS A 28 1.83 -7.92 -14.39
N SER A 29 1.29 -8.33 -13.25
CA SER A 29 0.69 -7.41 -12.27
C SER A 29 1.71 -6.36 -11.84
N VAL A 30 2.92 -6.77 -11.42
CA VAL A 30 3.99 -5.85 -11.02
C VAL A 30 4.34 -4.88 -12.14
N GLU A 31 4.43 -5.33 -13.39
CA GLU A 31 4.74 -4.45 -14.52
C GLU A 31 3.66 -3.39 -14.73
N LEU A 32 2.39 -3.77 -14.66
CA LEU A 32 1.26 -2.85 -14.80
C LEU A 32 1.18 -1.84 -13.64
N MET A 33 1.58 -2.22 -12.42
CA MET A 33 1.55 -1.35 -11.25
C MET A 33 2.64 -0.28 -11.24
N LYS A 34 3.80 -0.50 -11.88
CA LYS A 34 4.97 0.41 -11.83
C LYS A 34 4.63 1.88 -12.10
N LYS A 35 3.83 2.15 -13.12
CA LYS A 35 3.42 3.52 -13.49
C LYS A 35 2.61 4.21 -12.40
N HIS A 36 1.79 3.46 -11.65
CA HIS A 36 0.97 3.99 -10.57
C HIS A 36 1.82 4.28 -9.34
N VAL A 37 2.67 3.32 -8.95
CA VAL A 37 3.60 3.47 -7.82
C VAL A 37 4.56 4.65 -8.03
N ALA A 38 5.07 4.83 -9.25
CA ALA A 38 5.97 5.94 -9.58
C ALA A 38 5.37 7.33 -9.29
N ARG A 39 4.03 7.49 -9.34
CA ARG A 39 3.33 8.74 -9.01
C ARG A 39 3.43 9.11 -7.53
N THR A 40 3.65 8.14 -6.67
CA THR A 40 3.68 8.33 -5.21
C THR A 40 5.07 8.68 -4.68
N LYS A 41 6.08 8.79 -5.56
CA LYS A 41 7.46 9.03 -5.15
C LYS A 41 7.61 10.40 -4.52
N ILE A 42 8.11 10.42 -3.29
CA ILE A 42 8.45 11.63 -2.52
C ILE A 42 9.92 11.53 -2.07
N ASP A 43 10.42 12.64 -1.51
CA ASP A 43 11.75 12.65 -0.89
C ASP A 43 11.80 11.62 0.25
N GLY A 44 12.93 10.94 0.37
CA GLY A 44 13.14 9.85 1.33
C GLY A 44 12.96 8.46 0.73
N VAL A 45 12.28 8.28 -0.40
CA VAL A 45 12.18 6.96 -1.07
C VAL A 45 13.51 6.58 -1.68
N ILE A 46 14.11 5.48 -1.20
CA ILE A 46 15.43 4.97 -1.67
C ILE A 46 15.27 3.87 -2.72
N SER A 47 14.26 2.99 -2.57
CA SER A 47 14.06 1.84 -3.45
C SER A 47 12.81 1.97 -4.32
N GLY A 48 12.83 1.32 -5.49
CA GLY A 48 11.63 1.02 -6.27
C GLY A 48 10.95 -0.26 -5.77
N ILE A 49 9.77 -0.55 -6.35
CA ILE A 49 9.05 -1.81 -6.10
C ILE A 49 9.78 -3.00 -6.75
N GLY A 50 9.60 -4.20 -6.17
CA GLY A 50 10.17 -5.46 -6.67
C GLY A 50 11.38 -5.97 -5.90
N GLY A 51 11.81 -5.27 -4.83
CA GLY A 51 12.78 -5.76 -3.84
C GLY A 51 12.08 -6.48 -2.68
N PHE A 52 12.89 -7.01 -1.74
CA PHE A 52 12.38 -7.70 -0.56
C PHE A 52 11.76 -6.77 0.50
N GLY A 53 12.00 -5.46 0.40
CA GLY A 53 11.45 -4.48 1.32
C GLY A 53 11.48 -3.07 0.75
N GLY A 54 10.59 -2.22 1.20
CA GLY A 54 10.58 -0.80 0.91
C GLY A 54 11.61 -0.07 1.77
N LEU A 55 12.45 0.76 1.15
CA LEU A 55 13.48 1.54 1.84
C LEU A 55 13.09 3.01 1.86
N PHE A 56 13.05 3.59 3.05
CA PHE A 56 12.71 5.00 3.24
C PHE A 56 13.67 5.66 4.25
N ALA A 57 14.21 6.81 3.88
CA ALA A 57 15.06 7.63 4.74
C ALA A 57 14.26 8.84 5.24
N PRO A 58 13.74 8.83 6.48
CA PRO A 58 13.02 9.96 7.02
C PRO A 58 13.98 11.13 7.33
N ASP A 59 13.48 12.37 7.17
CA ASP A 59 14.19 13.57 7.58
C ASP A 59 13.76 13.98 9.00
N PHE A 60 14.72 14.09 9.91
CA PHE A 60 14.52 14.42 11.32
C PHE A 60 14.98 15.83 11.70
N LYS A 61 15.41 16.66 10.72
CA LYS A 61 16.14 17.92 10.99
C LYS A 61 15.44 18.88 11.94
N ASP A 62 14.11 19.00 11.85
CA ASP A 62 13.34 19.99 12.60
C ASP A 62 12.55 19.34 13.75
N MET A 63 12.99 18.17 14.23
CA MET A 63 12.35 17.40 15.29
C MET A 63 13.23 17.36 16.54
N GLU A 64 12.61 17.62 17.68
CA GLU A 64 13.26 17.52 18.99
C GLU A 64 13.36 16.06 19.45
N GLU A 65 12.26 15.31 19.34
CA GLU A 65 12.19 13.91 19.71
C GLU A 65 11.29 13.15 18.68
N PRO A 66 11.86 12.65 17.57
CA PRO A 66 11.08 11.98 16.53
C PRO A 66 10.48 10.66 17.01
N VAL A 67 9.18 10.45 16.73
CA VAL A 67 8.42 9.25 17.04
C VAL A 67 7.78 8.72 15.77
N LEU A 68 7.91 7.43 15.51
CA LEU A 68 7.19 6.74 14.44
C LEU A 68 5.80 6.35 14.91
N VAL A 69 4.80 6.64 14.10
CA VAL A 69 3.40 6.29 14.32
C VAL A 69 2.97 5.37 13.18
N SER A 70 2.32 4.27 13.50
CA SER A 70 1.85 3.31 12.50
C SER A 70 0.38 2.99 12.70
N GLY A 71 -0.32 2.80 11.57
CA GLY A 71 -1.71 2.33 11.52
C GLY A 71 -1.85 1.22 10.48
N THR A 72 -2.69 0.24 10.79
CA THR A 72 -3.06 -0.83 9.87
C THR A 72 -4.55 -1.04 9.91
N ASP A 73 -5.18 -1.17 8.75
CA ASP A 73 -6.61 -1.40 8.62
C ASP A 73 -6.92 -2.06 7.26
N GLY A 74 -8.13 -2.59 7.14
CA GLY A 74 -8.67 -3.13 5.90
C GLY A 74 -9.91 -2.35 5.43
N VAL A 75 -10.34 -2.64 4.21
CA VAL A 75 -11.50 -1.95 3.61
C VAL A 75 -12.84 -2.46 4.14
N GLY A 76 -12.84 -3.60 4.82
CA GLY A 76 -14.05 -4.19 5.40
C GLY A 76 -15.12 -4.50 4.35
N THR A 77 -16.38 -4.40 4.73
CA THR A 77 -17.52 -4.74 3.86
C THR A 77 -17.75 -3.76 2.70
N LYS A 78 -17.08 -2.61 2.67
CA LYS A 78 -17.12 -1.66 1.53
C LYS A 78 -16.66 -2.30 0.23
N ILE A 79 -15.80 -3.31 0.29
CA ILE A 79 -15.33 -4.08 -0.87
C ILE A 79 -16.47 -4.69 -1.69
N LYS A 80 -17.59 -5.01 -1.06
CA LYS A 80 -18.78 -5.52 -1.77
C LYS A 80 -19.32 -4.56 -2.83
N LEU A 81 -19.13 -3.25 -2.64
CA LEU A 81 -19.51 -2.25 -3.65
C LEU A 81 -18.62 -2.35 -4.89
N ALA A 82 -17.32 -2.61 -4.70
CA ALA A 82 -16.38 -2.83 -5.81
C ALA A 82 -16.80 -4.05 -6.64
N PHE A 83 -17.19 -5.13 -5.99
CA PHE A 83 -17.69 -6.34 -6.68
C PHE A 83 -19.00 -6.10 -7.42
N LEU A 84 -19.98 -5.46 -6.77
CA LEU A 84 -21.29 -5.19 -7.38
C LEU A 84 -21.23 -4.25 -8.59
N LEU A 85 -20.30 -3.30 -8.58
CA LEU A 85 -20.15 -2.29 -9.64
C LEU A 85 -19.08 -2.68 -10.67
N ASP A 86 -18.36 -3.78 -10.43
CA ASP A 86 -17.15 -4.17 -11.18
C ASP A 86 -16.19 -2.98 -11.36
N LYS A 87 -15.96 -2.24 -10.24
CA LYS A 87 -15.14 -1.03 -10.20
C LYS A 87 -14.11 -1.16 -9.08
N HIS A 88 -12.85 -1.29 -9.45
CA HIS A 88 -11.78 -1.67 -8.54
C HIS A 88 -10.73 -0.57 -8.30
N ASP A 89 -10.79 0.54 -9.05
CA ASP A 89 -9.83 1.64 -9.01
C ASP A 89 -10.04 2.64 -7.86
N THR A 90 -11.09 2.48 -7.04
CA THR A 90 -11.42 3.39 -5.94
C THR A 90 -11.28 2.76 -4.55
N ILE A 91 -11.40 1.45 -4.42
CA ILE A 91 -11.32 0.76 -3.11
C ILE A 91 -9.95 0.95 -2.44
N GLY A 92 -8.89 1.11 -3.26
CA GLY A 92 -7.55 1.40 -2.76
C GLY A 92 -7.43 2.75 -2.06
N ILE A 93 -8.22 3.76 -2.46
CA ILE A 93 -8.28 5.06 -1.77
C ILE A 93 -8.80 4.87 -0.35
N ASP A 94 -9.85 4.04 -0.19
CA ASP A 94 -10.38 3.68 1.14
C ASP A 94 -9.31 2.99 2.00
N ALA A 95 -8.57 2.03 1.45
CA ALA A 95 -7.52 1.31 2.17
C ALA A 95 -6.46 2.27 2.72
N VAL A 96 -6.02 3.23 1.91
CA VAL A 96 -5.04 4.25 2.34
C VAL A 96 -5.66 5.16 3.40
N ALA A 97 -6.88 5.66 3.18
CA ALA A 97 -7.53 6.57 4.09
C ALA A 97 -7.74 5.95 5.47
N MET A 98 -8.17 4.68 5.55
CA MET A 98 -8.36 3.98 6.83
C MET A 98 -7.08 3.97 7.67
N CYS A 99 -5.93 3.65 7.06
CA CYS A 99 -4.65 3.59 7.78
C CYS A 99 -4.07 4.98 8.08
N VAL A 100 -4.14 5.91 7.12
CA VAL A 100 -3.53 7.25 7.23
C VAL A 100 -4.30 8.12 8.23
N ASN A 101 -5.62 7.98 8.31
CA ASN A 101 -6.42 8.74 9.26
C ASN A 101 -6.01 8.45 10.71
N ASP A 102 -5.69 7.20 11.05
CA ASP A 102 -5.18 6.84 12.37
C ASP A 102 -3.85 7.53 12.68
N VAL A 103 -2.97 7.60 11.67
CA VAL A 103 -1.66 8.25 11.79
C VAL A 103 -1.81 9.75 12.02
N ILE A 104 -2.65 10.44 11.23
CA ILE A 104 -2.83 11.89 11.36
C ILE A 104 -3.57 12.29 12.64
N CYS A 105 -4.47 11.43 13.16
CA CYS A 105 -5.13 11.67 14.44
C CYS A 105 -4.14 11.76 15.61
N CYS A 106 -2.98 11.13 15.48
CA CYS A 106 -1.89 11.26 16.46
C CYS A 106 -1.00 12.51 16.25
N GLY A 107 -1.31 13.35 15.25
CA GLY A 107 -0.49 14.52 14.87
C GLY A 107 0.74 14.15 14.04
N ALA A 108 0.79 12.95 13.46
CA ALA A 108 1.90 12.49 12.66
C ALA A 108 1.70 12.81 11.17
N LYS A 109 2.82 13.08 10.49
CA LYS A 109 2.88 13.22 9.04
C LYS A 109 3.07 11.83 8.42
N PRO A 110 2.19 11.38 7.52
CA PRO A 110 2.40 10.13 6.78
C PRO A 110 3.71 10.18 5.99
N LEU A 111 4.43 9.06 5.96
CA LEU A 111 5.68 8.89 5.22
C LEU A 111 5.52 7.88 4.10
N PHE A 112 5.09 6.68 4.44
CA PHE A 112 4.94 5.61 3.45
C PHE A 112 3.81 4.64 3.81
N PHE A 113 3.42 3.90 2.79
CA PHE A 113 2.35 2.91 2.82
C PHE A 113 2.81 1.59 2.22
N LEU A 114 2.32 0.50 2.78
CA LEU A 114 2.43 -0.86 2.25
C LEU A 114 1.02 -1.44 2.14
N ASP A 115 0.74 -2.15 1.05
CA ASP A 115 -0.51 -2.85 0.87
C ASP A 115 -0.36 -4.37 1.05
N TYR A 116 -1.47 -5.02 1.36
CA TYR A 116 -1.63 -6.45 1.27
C TYR A 116 -2.93 -6.76 0.52
N ILE A 117 -2.80 -7.42 -0.62
CA ILE A 117 -3.93 -7.79 -1.46
C ILE A 117 -4.03 -9.32 -1.47
N ALA A 118 -5.02 -9.86 -0.75
CA ALA A 118 -5.37 -11.27 -0.78
C ALA A 118 -6.33 -11.51 -1.95
N ILE A 119 -6.05 -12.45 -2.83
CA ILE A 119 -6.86 -12.72 -4.03
C ILE A 119 -7.13 -14.22 -4.18
N GLY A 120 -8.32 -14.57 -4.67
CA GLY A 120 -8.63 -15.96 -5.02
C GLY A 120 -7.86 -16.41 -6.26
N LYS A 121 -7.73 -15.52 -7.24
CA LYS A 121 -6.93 -15.71 -8.46
C LYS A 121 -6.35 -14.39 -8.92
N ASN A 122 -5.11 -14.42 -9.42
CA ASN A 122 -4.47 -13.23 -9.95
C ASN A 122 -4.99 -12.88 -11.36
N TYR A 123 -5.72 -11.78 -11.43
CA TYR A 123 -6.09 -11.09 -12.67
C TYR A 123 -5.28 -9.79 -12.75
N PRO A 124 -4.19 -9.75 -13.54
CA PRO A 124 -3.21 -8.65 -13.49
C PRO A 124 -3.80 -7.26 -13.68
N GLU A 125 -4.77 -7.12 -14.57
CA GLU A 125 -5.44 -5.86 -14.85
C GLU A 125 -6.26 -5.39 -13.63
N LYS A 126 -7.02 -6.29 -12.99
CA LYS A 126 -7.80 -5.99 -11.79
C LYS A 126 -6.89 -5.61 -10.61
N VAL A 127 -5.81 -6.33 -10.40
CA VAL A 127 -4.81 -6.00 -9.37
C VAL A 127 -4.19 -4.62 -9.64
N ALA A 128 -3.87 -4.31 -10.90
CA ALA A 128 -3.35 -2.99 -11.26
C ALA A 128 -4.37 -1.86 -11.02
N GLU A 129 -5.66 -2.10 -11.24
CA GLU A 129 -6.73 -1.14 -10.89
C GLU A 129 -6.79 -0.90 -9.37
N ILE A 130 -6.76 -1.94 -8.55
CA ILE A 130 -6.74 -1.80 -7.09
C ILE A 130 -5.53 -0.96 -6.66
N VAL A 131 -4.33 -1.28 -7.16
CA VAL A 131 -3.11 -0.54 -6.84
C VAL A 131 -3.15 0.88 -7.40
N SER A 132 -3.85 1.14 -8.50
CA SER A 132 -4.04 2.52 -8.98
C SER A 132 -4.82 3.38 -7.98
N GLY A 133 -5.82 2.80 -7.33
CA GLY A 133 -6.56 3.44 -6.23
C GLY A 133 -5.70 3.66 -4.98
N ILE A 134 -4.89 2.67 -4.61
CA ILE A 134 -3.93 2.80 -3.50
C ILE A 134 -2.94 3.93 -3.80
N ALA A 135 -2.38 3.97 -5.00
CA ALA A 135 -1.46 5.03 -5.40
C ALA A 135 -2.14 6.42 -5.38
N GLU A 136 -3.40 6.51 -5.78
CA GLU A 136 -4.16 7.76 -5.69
C GLU A 136 -4.33 8.21 -4.23
N GLY A 137 -4.72 7.30 -3.34
CA GLY A 137 -4.81 7.59 -1.90
C GLY A 137 -3.47 8.05 -1.30
N CYS A 138 -2.36 7.41 -1.72
CA CYS A 138 -1.01 7.82 -1.32
C CYS A 138 -0.64 9.22 -1.82
N VAL A 139 -0.98 9.56 -3.07
CA VAL A 139 -0.77 10.92 -3.62
C VAL A 139 -1.56 11.95 -2.81
N GLN A 140 -2.84 11.69 -2.52
CA GLN A 140 -3.70 12.59 -1.76
C GLN A 140 -3.20 12.81 -0.33
N SER A 141 -2.64 11.78 0.30
CA SER A 141 -2.08 11.84 1.65
C SER A 141 -0.61 12.23 1.70
N SER A 142 0.00 12.53 0.56
CA SER A 142 1.42 12.90 0.43
C SER A 142 2.38 11.86 1.05
N CYS A 143 2.05 10.58 0.94
CA CYS A 143 2.90 9.47 1.35
C CYS A 143 3.30 8.60 0.15
N ALA A 144 4.36 7.80 0.29
CA ALA A 144 4.88 6.96 -0.78
C ALA A 144 4.36 5.52 -0.65
N LEU A 145 3.88 4.93 -1.73
CA LEU A 145 3.70 3.49 -1.83
C LEU A 145 5.07 2.86 -2.15
N ILE A 146 5.70 2.23 -1.15
CA ILE A 146 7.09 1.73 -1.26
C ILE A 146 7.20 0.22 -1.37
N GLY A 147 6.09 -0.51 -1.26
CA GLY A 147 6.03 -1.95 -1.36
C GLY A 147 4.65 -2.46 -1.01
N GLY A 148 4.52 -3.77 -0.99
CA GLY A 148 3.28 -4.47 -0.67
C GLY A 148 3.40 -5.94 -1.00
N GLU A 149 2.30 -6.66 -0.85
CA GLU A 149 2.20 -8.09 -1.15
C GLU A 149 0.88 -8.38 -1.87
N THR A 150 0.95 -9.21 -2.90
CA THR A 150 -0.23 -9.77 -3.56
C THR A 150 -0.17 -11.29 -3.44
N ALA A 151 -1.06 -11.88 -2.66
CA ALA A 151 -1.06 -13.30 -2.34
C ALA A 151 -2.29 -14.01 -2.92
N GLU A 152 -2.06 -15.05 -3.73
CA GLU A 152 -3.12 -15.94 -4.21
C GLU A 152 -3.48 -16.97 -3.14
N HIS A 153 -4.78 -17.14 -2.91
CA HIS A 153 -5.34 -18.08 -1.93
C HIS A 153 -6.28 -19.10 -2.62
N PRO A 154 -5.75 -19.97 -3.50
CA PRO A 154 -6.56 -20.95 -4.21
C PRO A 154 -7.24 -21.92 -3.23
N GLY A 155 -8.56 -22.11 -3.41
CA GLY A 155 -9.35 -22.98 -2.53
C GLY A 155 -9.74 -22.40 -1.16
N LEU A 156 -9.13 -21.29 -0.75
CA LEU A 156 -9.51 -20.56 0.47
C LEU A 156 -10.43 -19.38 0.16
N MET A 157 -10.18 -18.71 -0.95
CA MET A 157 -10.94 -17.53 -1.38
C MET A 157 -11.59 -17.80 -2.75
N PRO A 158 -12.83 -17.36 -3.00
CA PRO A 158 -13.44 -17.42 -4.33
C PRO A 158 -12.57 -16.75 -5.40
N VAL A 159 -12.56 -17.31 -6.61
CA VAL A 159 -11.65 -16.89 -7.68
C VAL A 159 -11.82 -15.42 -8.11
N ASP A 160 -13.01 -14.87 -7.95
CA ASP A 160 -13.33 -13.49 -8.36
C ASP A 160 -13.28 -12.49 -7.20
N GLU A 161 -13.04 -12.98 -5.99
CA GLU A 161 -13.00 -12.15 -4.78
C GLU A 161 -11.56 -11.83 -4.37
N TYR A 162 -11.44 -10.74 -3.62
CA TYR A 162 -10.19 -10.28 -3.01
C TYR A 162 -10.48 -9.52 -1.72
N ASP A 163 -9.45 -9.32 -0.91
CA ASP A 163 -9.46 -8.39 0.21
C ASP A 163 -8.25 -7.48 0.15
N VAL A 164 -8.38 -6.27 0.70
CA VAL A 164 -7.31 -5.26 0.71
C VAL A 164 -7.14 -4.72 2.11
N ALA A 165 -5.93 -4.80 2.59
CA ALA A 165 -5.49 -4.16 3.82
C ALA A 165 -4.26 -3.29 3.56
N GLY A 166 -3.97 -2.39 4.46
CA GLY A 166 -2.83 -1.51 4.39
C GLY A 166 -2.11 -1.34 5.70
N PHE A 167 -0.90 -0.82 5.59
CA PHE A 167 -0.06 -0.44 6.71
C PHE A 167 0.61 0.89 6.38
N SER A 168 0.33 1.92 7.19
CA SER A 168 0.92 3.24 7.05
C SER A 168 1.90 3.51 8.18
N VAL A 169 2.99 4.19 7.85
CA VAL A 169 3.94 4.72 8.82
C VAL A 169 4.07 6.22 8.62
N GLY A 170 3.96 6.95 9.71
CA GLY A 170 4.17 8.37 9.78
C GLY A 170 5.18 8.75 10.86
N ILE A 171 5.47 10.03 10.96
CA ILE A 171 6.40 10.58 11.93
C ILE A 171 5.80 11.78 12.63
N ALA A 172 5.98 11.86 13.93
CA ALA A 172 5.61 13.00 14.76
C ALA A 172 6.81 13.46 15.59
N ASP A 173 6.79 14.73 15.98
CA ASP A 173 7.67 15.23 17.04
C ASP A 173 6.94 15.03 18.37
N LYS A 174 7.52 14.30 19.30
CA LYS A 174 6.86 13.89 20.55
C LYS A 174 6.19 15.05 21.32
N PRO A 175 6.80 16.25 21.45
CA PRO A 175 6.14 17.38 22.11
C PRO A 175 4.89 17.89 21.37
N LYS A 176 4.72 17.55 20.08
CA LYS A 176 3.62 17.96 19.21
C LYS A 176 2.56 16.88 18.98
N MET A 177 2.74 15.71 19.60
CA MET A 177 1.77 14.60 19.45
C MET A 177 0.39 14.99 20.00
N ILE A 178 -0.64 14.46 19.35
CA ILE A 178 -2.04 14.62 19.76
C ILE A 178 -2.46 13.33 20.47
N ASP A 179 -2.72 13.41 21.77
CA ASP A 179 -3.10 12.28 22.63
C ASP A 179 -4.37 12.56 23.48
N GLY A 180 -5.03 13.69 23.20
CA GLY A 180 -6.22 14.12 23.93
C GLY A 180 -5.93 14.78 25.28
N SER A 181 -4.70 14.81 25.77
CA SER A 181 -4.36 15.37 27.10
C SER A 181 -4.58 16.89 27.21
N LYS A 182 -4.65 17.57 26.07
CA LYS A 182 -4.83 19.04 25.97
C LYS A 182 -6.28 19.45 25.71
N LEU A 183 -7.22 18.49 25.59
CA LEU A 183 -8.63 18.78 25.39
C LEU A 183 -9.21 19.53 26.58
N CYS A 184 -9.96 20.58 26.29
CA CYS A 184 -10.58 21.41 27.33
C CYS A 184 -11.99 21.84 26.94
N GLU A 185 -12.75 22.32 27.92
CA GLU A 185 -14.10 22.85 27.71
C GLU A 185 -14.02 24.09 26.79
N GLY A 186 -14.83 24.04 25.71
CA GLY A 186 -14.87 25.09 24.67
C GLY A 186 -14.16 24.70 23.38
N ASP A 187 -13.46 23.56 23.32
CA ASP A 187 -12.91 23.04 22.07
C ASP A 187 -14.05 22.64 21.11
N VAL A 188 -13.80 22.81 19.81
CA VAL A 188 -14.76 22.52 18.74
C VAL A 188 -14.26 21.33 17.92
N LEU A 189 -15.16 20.38 17.64
CA LEU A 189 -14.92 19.23 16.77
C LEU A 189 -15.25 19.55 15.31
#